data_6bd182607d52fea89accad6783ebf7aa
#
_entry.id   6bd182607d52fea89accad6783ebf7aa
#
_cell.length_a   1.000
_cell.length_b   1.000
_cell.length_c   1.000
_cell.angle_alpha   90.00
_cell.angle_beta   90.00
_cell.angle_gamma   90.00
#
_symmetry.space_group_name_H-M   'P 1'
#
loop_
_entity.id
_entity.type
_entity.pdbx_description
1 polymer ?
#
loop_
_entity_poly.entity_id
_entity_poly.type
_entity_poly.pdbx_seq_one_letter_code
_entity_poly.pdbx_strand_id
1 'polypeptide(L)'
;MFKHTLLTALAVLISLQAPMCLSDDWRKSDITQLVMLGTGTPNPFPDRSGPSLAIVVNGEPYLVDFGPGVVRQASSLSPEYGGKIRGLAVENLKHAFLTHLHSDHTVGLPDLILTAWTVGRDSPLKLFGPEGTKHMADKVLE
;
A
#
# COMPACT_ATOMS: atom_id res chain seq x y z
N MET A 1 -13.14 43.61 -61.87
CA MET A 1 -13.81 42.88 -60.78
C MET A 1 -12.97 41.65 -60.48
N PHE A 2 -12.03 41.73 -59.53
CA PHE A 2 -11.19 40.59 -59.11
C PHE A 2 -11.69 40.09 -57.75
N LYS A 3 -12.11 38.85 -57.69
CA LYS A 3 -12.49 38.18 -56.45
C LYS A 3 -11.25 37.46 -55.93
N HIS A 4 -10.70 37.91 -54.81
CA HIS A 4 -9.67 37.21 -54.09
C HIS A 4 -10.33 36.15 -53.17
N THR A 5 -10.05 34.89 -53.47
CA THR A 5 -10.43 33.78 -52.63
C THR A 5 -9.28 33.52 -51.64
N LEU A 6 -9.49 33.83 -50.38
CA LEU A 6 -8.53 33.54 -49.29
C LEU A 6 -8.69 32.08 -48.87
N LEU A 7 -7.69 31.24 -49.18
CA LEU A 7 -7.56 29.90 -48.62
C LEU A 7 -6.92 30.00 -47.25
N THR A 8 -7.69 29.76 -46.20
CA THR A 8 -7.19 29.57 -44.85
C THR A 8 -6.81 28.11 -44.65
N ALA A 9 -5.51 27.82 -44.60
CA ALA A 9 -4.98 26.52 -44.24
C ALA A 9 -5.06 26.38 -42.71
N LEU A 10 -5.96 25.50 -42.26
CA LEU A 10 -6.06 25.09 -40.84
C LEU A 10 -5.02 24.00 -40.59
N ALA A 11 -3.91 24.35 -39.99
CA ALA A 11 -2.91 23.39 -39.52
C ALA A 11 -3.42 22.70 -38.25
N VAL A 12 -3.85 21.46 -38.37
CA VAL A 12 -4.17 20.61 -37.23
C VAL A 12 -2.86 20.08 -36.64
N LEU A 13 -2.43 20.67 -35.54
CA LEU A 13 -1.37 20.10 -34.70
C LEU A 13 -1.92 18.88 -33.95
N ILE A 14 -1.71 17.71 -34.52
CA ILE A 14 -1.88 16.46 -33.80
C ILE A 14 -0.66 16.31 -32.88
N SER A 15 -0.82 16.69 -31.61
CA SER A 15 0.17 16.34 -30.60
C SER A 15 0.12 14.82 -30.37
N LEU A 16 1.09 14.08 -30.94
CA LEU A 16 1.35 12.71 -30.53
C LEU A 16 1.85 12.73 -29.07
N GLN A 17 0.92 12.63 -28.15
CA GLN A 17 1.28 12.23 -26.80
C GLN A 17 1.61 10.74 -26.87
N ALA A 18 2.90 10.44 -26.99
CA ALA A 18 3.37 9.07 -26.77
C ALA A 18 2.87 8.63 -25.39
N PRO A 19 2.24 7.45 -25.25
CA PRO A 19 1.94 6.92 -23.94
C PRO A 19 3.28 6.83 -23.20
N MET A 20 3.41 7.60 -22.12
CA MET A 20 4.52 7.45 -21.21
C MET A 20 4.37 6.04 -20.62
N CYS A 21 5.05 5.08 -21.25
CA CYS A 21 5.20 3.74 -20.73
C CYS A 21 5.98 3.90 -19.42
N LEU A 22 5.25 4.08 -18.31
CA LEU A 22 5.79 3.89 -16.99
C LEU A 22 6.19 2.42 -16.95
N SER A 23 7.46 2.16 -17.22
CA SER A 23 8.00 0.81 -17.10
C SER A 23 7.63 0.27 -15.72
N ASP A 24 7.09 -0.94 -15.66
CA ASP A 24 6.79 -1.69 -14.42
C ASP A 24 8.09 -2.09 -13.68
N ASP A 25 9.08 -1.21 -13.68
CA ASP A 25 10.43 -1.46 -13.15
C ASP A 25 10.51 -1.41 -11.62
N TRP A 26 9.41 -1.06 -10.97
CA TRP A 26 9.30 -1.05 -9.50
C TRP A 26 9.46 -2.46 -8.87
N ARG A 27 9.15 -3.52 -9.62
CA ARG A 27 9.38 -4.92 -9.21
C ARG A 27 10.84 -5.36 -9.36
N LYS A 28 11.65 -4.54 -10.01
CA LYS A 28 13.07 -4.81 -10.27
C LYS A 28 14.01 -3.92 -9.47
N SER A 29 13.48 -3.16 -8.50
CA SER A 29 14.36 -2.40 -7.64
C SER A 29 15.06 -3.37 -6.69
N ASP A 30 16.35 -3.59 -6.89
CA ASP A 30 17.24 -4.31 -5.94
C ASP A 30 17.36 -3.58 -4.59
N ILE A 31 16.46 -2.66 -4.30
CA ILE A 31 16.48 -1.81 -3.11
C ILE A 31 15.54 -2.40 -2.07
N THR A 32 16.08 -2.70 -0.92
CA THR A 32 15.29 -2.94 0.30
C THR A 32 14.96 -1.61 0.96
N GLN A 33 13.68 -1.36 1.22
CA GLN A 33 13.19 -0.16 1.88
C GLN A 33 12.65 -0.51 3.26
N LEU A 34 13.06 0.22 4.29
CA LEU A 34 12.43 0.20 5.61
C LEU A 34 11.47 1.37 5.71
N VAL A 35 10.19 1.09 5.96
CA VAL A 35 9.13 2.08 5.99
C VAL A 35 8.44 2.06 7.35
N MET A 36 8.48 3.17 8.09
CA MET A 36 7.77 3.33 9.35
C MET A 36 6.30 3.65 9.06
N LEU A 37 5.39 2.72 9.30
CA LEU A 37 3.95 2.91 9.11
C LEU A 37 3.27 3.51 10.34
N GLY A 38 3.81 3.26 11.52
CA GLY A 38 3.31 3.84 12.76
C GLY A 38 4.34 3.72 13.88
N THR A 39 4.38 4.74 14.72
CA THR A 39 5.30 4.88 15.86
C THR A 39 4.57 5.23 17.14
N GLY A 40 3.26 4.97 17.18
CA GLY A 40 2.44 5.20 18.35
C GLY A 40 2.77 4.27 19.50
N THR A 41 1.98 4.37 20.54
CA THR A 41 2.02 3.56 21.76
C THR A 41 0.61 3.11 22.08
N PRO A 42 0.35 2.38 23.17
CA PRO A 42 -1.03 2.07 23.57
C PRO A 42 -1.94 3.29 23.77
N ASN A 43 -1.37 4.48 23.97
CA ASN A 43 -2.16 5.71 24.06
C ASN A 43 -2.74 6.09 22.70
N PRO A 44 -4.05 6.35 22.59
CA PRO A 44 -4.72 6.58 21.31
C PRO A 44 -4.54 8.02 20.82
N PHE A 45 -3.32 8.39 20.44
CA PHE A 45 -3.05 9.70 19.85
C PHE A 45 -3.71 9.81 18.47
N PRO A 46 -4.53 10.85 18.21
CA PRO A 46 -5.28 10.98 16.95
C PRO A 46 -4.41 11.10 15.70
N ASP A 47 -3.23 11.65 15.83
CA ASP A 47 -2.27 11.96 14.77
C ASP A 47 -1.17 10.90 14.60
N ARG A 48 -1.25 9.79 15.32
CA ARG A 48 -0.18 8.77 15.34
C ARG A 48 -0.73 7.35 15.31
N SER A 49 -0.48 6.65 14.23
CA SER A 49 -0.80 5.22 14.10
C SER A 49 0.04 4.37 15.05
N GLY A 50 -0.51 3.23 15.45
CA GLY A 50 0.16 2.28 16.34
C GLY A 50 1.42 1.66 15.73
N PRO A 51 2.22 0.95 16.54
CA PRO A 51 3.49 0.37 16.11
C PRO A 51 3.31 -0.53 14.88
N SER A 52 3.96 -0.17 13.80
CA SER A 52 4.01 -0.99 12.58
C SER A 52 5.11 -0.48 11.67
N LEU A 53 5.82 -1.39 11.03
CA LEU A 53 6.76 -1.08 9.98
C LEU A 53 6.61 -2.05 8.80
N ALA A 54 7.04 -1.64 7.62
CA ALA A 54 7.14 -2.51 6.46
C ALA A 54 8.60 -2.59 5.98
N ILE A 55 9.06 -3.80 5.69
CA ILE A 55 10.29 -4.04 4.94
C ILE A 55 9.85 -4.40 3.53
N VAL A 56 10.14 -3.54 2.56
CA VAL A 56 9.79 -3.77 1.16
C VAL A 56 11.02 -4.27 0.42
N VAL A 57 10.99 -5.52 0.00
CA VAL A 57 12.09 -6.19 -0.71
C VAL A 57 11.65 -6.49 -2.13
N ASN A 58 12.32 -5.92 -3.11
CA ASN A 58 11.97 -6.10 -4.53
C ASN A 58 10.47 -5.85 -4.82
N GLY A 59 9.90 -4.84 -4.14
CA GLY A 59 8.49 -4.48 -4.26
C GLY A 59 7.52 -5.33 -3.42
N GLU A 60 7.96 -6.39 -2.76
CA GLU A 60 7.14 -7.22 -1.87
C GLU A 60 7.21 -6.70 -0.42
N PRO A 61 6.08 -6.36 0.21
CA PRO A 61 6.05 -5.85 1.58
C PRO A 61 5.97 -6.97 2.61
N TYR A 62 6.75 -6.85 3.64
CA TYR A 62 6.75 -7.66 4.85
C TYR A 62 6.45 -6.76 6.04
N LEU A 63 5.26 -6.89 6.62
CA LEU A 63 4.86 -6.09 7.78
C LEU A 63 5.46 -6.68 9.05
N VAL A 64 5.93 -5.82 9.94
CA VAL A 64 6.31 -6.18 11.31
C VAL A 64 5.43 -5.36 12.24
N ASP A 65 4.64 -6.06 13.02
CA ASP A 65 3.51 -5.57 13.80
C ASP A 65 2.42 -4.90 12.96
N PHE A 66 1.25 -4.85 13.49
CA PHE A 66 0.06 -4.33 12.83
C PHE A 66 -0.83 -3.59 13.83
N GLY A 67 -0.27 -2.53 14.41
CA GLY A 67 -0.99 -1.62 15.28
C GLY A 67 -2.14 -0.90 14.55
N PRO A 68 -2.98 -0.16 15.31
CA PRO A 68 -4.11 0.55 14.74
C PRO A 68 -3.67 1.52 13.63
N GLY A 69 -4.36 1.46 12.48
CA GLY A 69 -4.10 2.32 11.32
C GLY A 69 -3.09 1.78 10.30
N VAL A 70 -2.51 0.58 10.50
CA VAL A 70 -1.49 0.00 9.62
C VAL A 70 -1.90 -0.01 8.14
N VAL A 71 -3.14 -0.44 7.82
CA VAL A 71 -3.65 -0.53 6.45
C VAL A 71 -3.76 0.87 5.82
N ARG A 72 -4.28 1.85 6.55
CA ARG A 72 -4.40 3.24 6.06
C ARG A 72 -3.05 3.89 5.82
N GLN A 73 -2.07 3.63 6.69
CA GLN A 73 -0.72 4.15 6.53
C GLN A 73 -0.01 3.51 5.34
N ALA A 74 -0.12 2.20 5.15
CA ALA A 74 0.40 1.53 3.96
C ALA A 74 -0.23 2.12 2.70
N SER A 75 -1.57 2.20 2.67
CA SER A 75 -2.34 2.77 1.56
C SER A 75 -1.89 4.18 1.19
N SER A 76 -1.71 5.07 2.18
CA SER A 76 -1.30 6.46 1.94
C SER A 76 0.06 6.60 1.25
N LEU A 77 0.90 5.58 1.35
CA LEU A 77 2.22 5.54 0.71
C LEU A 77 2.20 4.85 -0.66
N SER A 78 1.07 4.29 -1.06
CA SER A 78 0.87 3.67 -2.37
C SER A 78 0.53 4.70 -3.45
N PRO A 79 0.79 4.41 -4.73
CA PRO A 79 0.47 5.31 -5.83
C PRO A 79 -1.01 5.69 -5.94
N GLU A 80 -1.91 4.82 -5.51
CA GLU A 80 -3.36 5.06 -5.53
C GLU A 80 -3.75 6.31 -4.71
N TYR A 81 -3.00 6.59 -3.65
CA TYR A 81 -3.22 7.76 -2.78
C TYR A 81 -2.08 8.78 -2.84
N GLY A 82 -1.31 8.77 -3.93
CA GLY A 82 -0.26 9.76 -4.20
C GLY A 82 1.11 9.43 -3.60
N GLY A 83 1.26 8.27 -2.96
CA GLY A 83 2.55 7.76 -2.51
C GLY A 83 3.40 7.20 -3.65
N LYS A 84 4.58 6.65 -3.33
CA LYS A 84 5.53 6.17 -4.33
C LYS A 84 5.88 4.69 -4.19
N ILE A 85 5.36 4.00 -3.18
CA ILE A 85 5.74 2.63 -2.85
C ILE A 85 4.62 1.68 -3.28
N ARG A 86 4.66 1.19 -4.51
CA ARG A 86 3.62 0.30 -5.07
C ARG A 86 3.41 -0.97 -4.27
N GLY A 87 4.48 -1.51 -3.66
CA GLY A 87 4.38 -2.68 -2.80
C GLY A 87 3.42 -2.49 -1.63
N LEU A 88 3.22 -1.25 -1.17
CA LEU A 88 2.31 -0.93 -0.07
C LEU A 88 0.85 -0.72 -0.48
N ALA A 89 0.48 -0.97 -1.74
CA ALA A 89 -0.92 -1.08 -2.11
C ALA A 89 -1.57 -2.19 -1.29
N VAL A 90 -2.79 -1.95 -0.82
CA VAL A 90 -3.43 -2.76 0.24
C VAL A 90 -3.59 -4.23 -0.16
N GLU A 91 -3.86 -4.50 -1.42
CA GLU A 91 -3.96 -5.87 -1.97
C GLU A 91 -2.63 -6.64 -1.94
N ASN A 92 -1.50 -5.96 -1.80
CA ASN A 92 -0.18 -6.57 -1.70
C ASN A 92 0.24 -6.93 -0.28
N LEU A 93 -0.53 -6.55 0.73
CA LEU A 93 -0.21 -6.84 2.14
C LEU A 93 -0.50 -8.31 2.46
N LYS A 94 0.45 -9.19 2.12
CA LYS A 94 0.31 -10.65 2.18
C LYS A 94 1.09 -11.31 3.32
N HIS A 95 2.09 -10.63 3.88
CA HIS A 95 3.00 -11.16 4.90
C HIS A 95 3.03 -10.25 6.11
N ALA A 96 2.75 -10.81 7.29
CA ALA A 96 2.79 -10.08 8.55
C ALA A 96 3.49 -10.90 9.65
N PHE A 97 4.34 -10.24 10.39
CA PHE A 97 5.12 -10.79 11.49
C PHE A 97 4.74 -10.04 12.77
N LEU A 98 4.34 -10.76 13.78
CA LEU A 98 4.01 -10.19 15.09
C LEU A 98 5.18 -10.36 16.02
N THR A 99 5.63 -9.28 16.66
CA THR A 99 6.69 -9.36 17.66
C THR A 99 6.17 -9.88 18.99
N HIS A 100 5.01 -9.42 19.43
CA HIS A 100 4.35 -9.83 20.67
C HIS A 100 2.85 -9.45 20.67
N LEU A 101 2.09 -9.97 21.64
CA LEU A 101 0.63 -9.91 21.67
C LEU A 101 0.04 -8.67 22.35
N HIS A 102 0.78 -7.59 22.60
CA HIS A 102 0.19 -6.36 23.13
C HIS A 102 -0.79 -5.74 22.13
N SER A 103 -1.82 -5.10 22.65
CA SER A 103 -2.94 -4.59 21.86
C SER A 103 -2.52 -3.56 20.81
N ASP A 104 -1.60 -2.69 21.13
CA ASP A 104 -1.09 -1.65 20.23
C ASP A 104 -0.31 -2.23 19.04
N HIS A 105 0.17 -3.49 19.12
CA HIS A 105 0.80 -4.22 18.04
C HIS A 105 -0.16 -5.12 17.25
N THR A 106 -1.39 -5.37 17.74
CA THR A 106 -2.30 -6.39 17.20
C THR A 106 -3.65 -5.88 16.74
N VAL A 107 -4.14 -4.73 17.23
CA VAL A 107 -5.51 -4.23 16.99
C VAL A 107 -5.81 -3.97 15.51
N GLY A 108 -4.80 -3.74 14.68
CA GLY A 108 -4.98 -3.60 13.23
C GLY A 108 -5.16 -4.91 12.47
N LEU A 109 -5.10 -6.09 13.13
CA LEU A 109 -5.23 -7.38 12.46
C LEU A 109 -6.57 -7.57 11.73
N PRO A 110 -7.74 -7.25 12.33
CA PRO A 110 -9.01 -7.33 11.61
C PRO A 110 -9.03 -6.50 10.34
N ASP A 111 -8.53 -5.26 10.39
CA ASP A 111 -8.45 -4.36 9.23
C ASP A 111 -7.51 -4.95 8.15
N LEU A 112 -6.35 -5.46 8.56
CA LEU A 112 -5.38 -6.10 7.66
C LEU A 112 -5.95 -7.36 6.98
N ILE A 113 -6.75 -8.15 7.67
CA ILE A 113 -7.39 -9.35 7.11
C ILE A 113 -8.52 -8.95 6.16
N LEU A 114 -9.48 -8.17 6.64
CA LEU A 114 -10.76 -7.94 5.98
C LEU A 114 -10.67 -6.87 4.88
N THR A 115 -10.04 -5.72 5.16
CA THR A 115 -9.93 -4.64 4.19
C THR A 115 -9.07 -5.06 3.01
N ALA A 116 -7.92 -5.67 3.26
CA ALA A 116 -7.05 -6.12 2.18
C ALA A 116 -7.72 -7.18 1.28
N TRP A 117 -8.54 -8.06 1.84
CA TRP A 117 -9.34 -8.99 1.05
C TRP A 117 -10.39 -8.26 0.21
N THR A 118 -11.13 -7.35 0.82
CA THR A 118 -12.21 -6.60 0.15
C THR A 118 -11.70 -5.81 -1.06
N VAL A 119 -10.46 -5.28 -0.99
CA VAL A 119 -9.87 -4.49 -2.09
C VAL A 119 -9.03 -5.32 -3.07
N GLY A 120 -9.05 -6.65 -2.98
CA GLY A 120 -8.52 -7.52 -4.03
C GLY A 120 -7.27 -8.33 -3.70
N ARG A 121 -6.89 -8.48 -2.42
CA ARG A 121 -5.85 -9.45 -2.08
C ARG A 121 -6.26 -10.85 -2.52
N ASP A 122 -5.47 -11.46 -3.37
CA ASP A 122 -5.72 -12.71 -4.08
C ASP A 122 -5.33 -13.99 -3.31
N SER A 123 -4.78 -13.83 -2.10
CA SER A 123 -4.26 -14.91 -1.28
C SER A 123 -4.49 -14.66 0.21
N PRO A 124 -4.58 -15.72 1.04
CA PRO A 124 -4.64 -15.58 2.49
C PRO A 124 -3.45 -14.81 3.05
N LEU A 125 -3.68 -14.02 4.11
CA LEU A 125 -2.61 -13.41 4.88
C LEU A 125 -1.73 -14.50 5.49
N LYS A 126 -0.43 -14.45 5.23
CA LYS A 126 0.58 -15.26 5.91
C LYS A 126 1.00 -14.55 7.19
N LEU A 127 0.53 -15.06 8.31
CA LEU A 127 0.76 -14.48 9.63
C LEU A 127 1.74 -15.34 10.43
N PHE A 128 2.79 -14.71 10.92
CA PHE A 128 3.83 -15.33 11.75
C PHE A 128 3.94 -14.58 13.08
N GLY A 129 4.19 -15.29 14.17
CA GLY A 129 4.35 -14.66 15.48
C GLY A 129 4.55 -15.66 16.60
N PRO A 130 4.61 -15.20 17.85
CA PRO A 130 4.77 -16.04 19.02
C PRO A 130 3.56 -16.93 19.27
N GLU A 131 3.67 -17.80 20.26
CA GLU A 131 2.55 -18.61 20.76
C GLU A 131 1.35 -17.73 21.09
N GLY A 132 0.13 -18.15 20.72
CA GLY A 132 -1.11 -17.38 20.85
C GLY A 132 -1.52 -16.59 19.58
N THR A 133 -0.60 -16.30 18.66
CA THR A 133 -0.90 -15.54 17.42
C THR A 133 -2.00 -16.21 16.59
N LYS A 134 -1.91 -17.53 16.37
CA LYS A 134 -2.94 -18.27 15.63
C LYS A 134 -4.29 -18.20 16.33
N HIS A 135 -4.33 -18.43 17.63
CA HIS A 135 -5.57 -18.39 18.41
C HIS A 135 -6.23 -17.01 18.32
N MET A 136 -5.45 -15.93 18.43
CA MET A 136 -5.95 -14.57 18.26
C MET A 136 -6.55 -14.36 16.85
N ALA A 137 -5.85 -14.80 15.80
CA ALA A 137 -6.32 -14.64 14.42
C ALA A 137 -7.62 -15.42 14.16
N ASP A 138 -7.74 -16.66 14.67
CA ASP A 138 -8.94 -17.47 14.57
C ASP A 138 -10.14 -16.74 15.20
N LYS A 139 -9.95 -16.09 16.38
CA LYS A 139 -11.01 -15.35 17.08
C LYS A 139 -11.44 -14.05 16.40
N VAL A 140 -10.62 -13.51 15.51
CA VAL A 140 -11.00 -12.37 14.67
C VAL A 140 -11.95 -12.79 13.54
N LEU A 141 -11.91 -14.06 13.12
CA LEU A 141 -12.66 -14.59 11.98
C LEU A 141 -13.95 -15.32 12.38
N GLU A 142 -14.18 -15.58 13.66
CA GLU A 142 -15.41 -16.19 14.22
C GLU A 142 -16.50 -15.14 14.48
#